data_4255c60b7614381f6a95a18db297f315
#
_entry.id   4255c60b7614381f6a95a18db297f315
#
_cell.length_a   1.000
_cell.length_b   1.000
_cell.length_c   1.000
_cell.angle_alpha   90.00
_cell.angle_beta   90.00
_cell.angle_gamma   90.00
#
_symmetry.space_group_name_H-M   'P 1'
#
loop_
_entity.id
_entity.type
_entity.pdbx_description
1 polymer ?
#
loop_
_entity_poly.entity_id
_entity_poly.type
_entity_poly.pdbx_seq_one_letter_code
_entity_poly.pdbx_strand_id
1 'polypeptide(L)'
;GLGFDTVDALTGAIIGRPKSATFRTADVVGLDILAHVIDTMRDMLPDDPWHGYFAVPDWLQALIDRGALGQKTQQGIYRKDGRDIRVLERATGNYVPSSAAIDENIKALLKRGDFASKLGELRANRHPQAQFLWAIFRDLFQYCAFHLAAMADNARELDLAMRWGFGWNQGPFELWQAGGWNRIADWLDEDIAAGTSMSSTPLPIWVKELGQTGNPAVNAEIQGVHRSHGSFAPSANVFRGRSILPVYRRQLFPDRLLAEETQYGKTIFETDAVRMWHMAGEITQEGSVDDGIAILSFKSKMHTIGSDVLEGIQQAIDEAERNWRALIIWQTEPPFSAGANLQKATERLKSGEPPSAFSMFARKLRRSAQSAVLKAARSLNLADALMAGKLAEVEAMVAQFQQTSLDLRYSMIPTVAAVDGLALGGGCEFVMHCDRAVATMESYIGLVEAGVGLLPAGGGCKELALRASQEAKEGDPFPLLKNYFQNVATAKLAKSAEQAKEIGYLRQADTVVMNRFELLYVARAQALALAEAGYRPPLKARNITVAGSTGIATIKGLLVNMREGN
;
A
#
# COMPACT_ATOMS: atom_id res chain seq x y z
N GLY A 1 -34.60 -14.64 7.68
CA GLY A 1 -33.45 -13.76 7.76
C GLY A 1 -32.37 -14.15 6.76
N LEU A 2 -31.38 -13.30 6.56
CA LEU A 2 -30.25 -13.58 5.66
C LEU A 2 -29.33 -14.65 6.26
N GLY A 3 -28.73 -15.51 5.43
CA GLY A 3 -27.70 -16.45 5.83
C GLY A 3 -26.39 -15.75 6.23
N PHE A 4 -25.57 -16.38 7.04
CA PHE A 4 -24.27 -15.81 7.49
C PHE A 4 -23.34 -15.47 6.34
N ASP A 5 -23.28 -16.32 5.32
CA ASP A 5 -22.47 -16.12 4.12
C ASP A 5 -22.99 -14.98 3.24
N THR A 6 -24.31 -14.81 3.15
CA THR A 6 -24.93 -13.67 2.47
C THR A 6 -24.63 -12.34 3.19
N VAL A 7 -24.70 -12.35 4.53
CA VAL A 7 -24.33 -11.18 5.34
C VAL A 7 -22.85 -10.81 5.11
N ASP A 8 -21.95 -11.78 5.13
CA ASP A 8 -20.53 -11.54 4.85
C ASP A 8 -20.30 -11.02 3.43
N ALA A 9 -21.00 -11.55 2.44
CA ALA A 9 -20.93 -11.02 1.07
C ALA A 9 -21.36 -9.55 0.98
N LEU A 10 -22.40 -9.15 1.73
CA LEU A 10 -22.93 -7.78 1.78
C LEU A 10 -22.06 -6.84 2.61
N THR A 11 -21.45 -7.31 3.70
CA THR A 11 -20.73 -6.46 4.68
C THR A 11 -19.21 -6.47 4.50
N GLY A 12 -18.70 -7.04 3.42
CA GLY A 12 -17.27 -7.12 3.11
C GLY A 12 -16.79 -6.03 2.14
N ALA A 13 -15.91 -6.44 1.23
CA ALA A 13 -15.22 -5.54 0.29
C ALA A 13 -16.16 -4.70 -0.59
N ILE A 14 -17.37 -5.15 -0.84
CA ILE A 14 -18.34 -4.44 -1.68
C ILE A 14 -18.82 -3.11 -1.07
N ILE A 15 -18.71 -2.97 0.25
CA ILE A 15 -19.01 -1.71 0.99
C ILE A 15 -17.77 -1.10 1.63
N GLY A 16 -16.56 -1.45 1.14
CA GLY A 16 -15.31 -0.87 1.60
C GLY A 16 -14.80 -1.41 2.95
N ARG A 17 -15.20 -2.62 3.34
CA ARG A 17 -14.71 -3.32 4.54
C ARG A 17 -13.80 -4.50 4.15
N PRO A 18 -13.02 -5.09 5.08
CA PRO A 18 -12.17 -6.25 4.79
C PRO A 18 -12.92 -7.43 4.17
N LYS A 19 -12.23 -8.24 3.39
CA LYS A 19 -12.80 -9.45 2.75
C LYS A 19 -13.32 -10.48 3.75
N SER A 20 -12.79 -10.48 4.96
CA SER A 20 -13.29 -11.32 6.06
C SER A 20 -14.68 -10.93 6.53
N ALA A 21 -15.13 -9.72 6.21
CA ALA A 21 -16.45 -9.17 6.54
C ALA A 21 -16.80 -9.31 8.05
N THR A 22 -18.03 -9.74 8.38
CA THR A 22 -18.53 -9.79 9.75
C THR A 22 -18.24 -11.14 10.41
N PHE A 23 -18.78 -12.21 9.88
CA PHE A 23 -18.79 -13.52 10.55
C PHE A 23 -17.48 -14.31 10.34
N ARG A 24 -16.81 -14.15 9.21
CA ARG A 24 -15.47 -14.70 9.04
C ARG A 24 -14.45 -14.01 9.96
N THR A 25 -14.63 -12.71 10.22
CA THR A 25 -13.82 -12.00 11.22
C THR A 25 -14.08 -12.54 12.62
N ALA A 26 -15.35 -12.77 12.99
CA ALA A 26 -15.70 -13.40 14.26
C ALA A 26 -15.05 -14.77 14.44
N ASP A 27 -15.03 -15.61 13.41
CA ASP A 27 -14.35 -16.92 13.44
C ASP A 27 -12.82 -16.80 13.59
N VAL A 28 -12.20 -15.76 13.02
CA VAL A 28 -10.76 -15.48 13.17
C VAL A 28 -10.43 -15.02 14.60
N VAL A 29 -11.22 -14.11 15.15
CA VAL A 29 -11.06 -13.61 16.53
C VAL A 29 -11.31 -14.71 17.55
N GLY A 30 -12.33 -15.49 17.34
CA GLY A 30 -12.83 -16.54 18.24
C GLY A 30 -14.20 -16.18 18.81
N LEU A 31 -15.13 -17.11 18.69
CA LEU A 31 -16.53 -16.90 19.10
C LEU A 31 -16.70 -16.74 20.61
N ASP A 32 -15.87 -17.40 21.39
CA ASP A 32 -15.78 -17.23 22.84
C ASP A 32 -15.31 -15.82 23.23
N ILE A 33 -14.33 -15.26 22.50
CA ILE A 33 -13.87 -13.89 22.72
C ILE A 33 -14.97 -12.90 22.35
N LEU A 34 -15.67 -13.14 21.24
CA LEU A 34 -16.81 -12.30 20.83
C LEU A 34 -17.91 -12.29 21.92
N ALA A 35 -18.27 -13.46 22.45
CA ALA A 35 -19.26 -13.56 23.51
C ALA A 35 -18.80 -12.81 24.79
N HIS A 36 -17.53 -12.96 25.17
CA HIS A 36 -16.96 -12.23 26.30
C HIS A 36 -17.00 -10.71 26.11
N VAL A 37 -16.73 -10.21 24.90
CA VAL A 37 -16.85 -8.77 24.58
C VAL A 37 -18.31 -8.32 24.73
N ILE A 38 -19.28 -9.09 24.22
CA ILE A 38 -20.70 -8.78 24.35
C ILE A 38 -21.12 -8.71 25.83
N ASP A 39 -20.71 -9.70 26.65
CA ASP A 39 -20.98 -9.73 28.09
C ASP A 39 -20.34 -8.53 28.80
N THR A 40 -19.09 -8.19 28.43
CA THR A 40 -18.40 -7.00 28.97
C THR A 40 -19.18 -5.72 28.66
N MET A 41 -19.64 -5.56 27.41
CA MET A 41 -20.46 -4.39 27.02
C MET A 41 -21.77 -4.35 27.82
N ARG A 42 -22.45 -5.48 27.96
CA ARG A 42 -23.68 -5.57 28.77
C ARG A 42 -23.44 -5.14 30.21
N ASP A 43 -22.38 -5.65 30.83
CA ASP A 43 -22.13 -5.43 32.26
C ASP A 43 -21.57 -4.02 32.54
N MET A 44 -20.77 -3.45 31.61
CA MET A 44 -20.11 -2.16 31.80
C MET A 44 -20.91 -0.96 31.25
N LEU A 45 -21.92 -1.18 30.42
CA LEU A 45 -22.72 -0.15 29.77
C LEU A 45 -24.23 -0.29 30.06
N PRO A 46 -24.65 -0.33 31.35
CA PRO A 46 -26.04 -0.57 31.71
C PRO A 46 -26.98 0.55 31.26
N ASP A 47 -26.48 1.79 31.14
CA ASP A 47 -27.26 2.98 30.76
C ASP A 47 -27.18 3.29 29.26
N ASP A 48 -26.51 2.45 28.47
CA ASP A 48 -26.39 2.64 27.04
C ASP A 48 -27.76 2.45 26.35
N PRO A 49 -28.22 3.38 25.48
CA PRO A 49 -29.49 3.24 24.78
C PRO A 49 -29.63 1.99 23.89
N TRP A 50 -28.53 1.32 23.57
CA TRP A 50 -28.49 0.05 22.84
C TRP A 50 -28.25 -1.16 23.75
N HIS A 51 -28.24 -0.99 25.08
CA HIS A 51 -27.97 -2.04 26.06
C HIS A 51 -28.77 -3.33 25.81
N GLY A 52 -30.05 -3.22 25.40
CA GLY A 52 -30.90 -4.37 25.10
C GLY A 52 -30.39 -5.28 23.98
N TYR A 53 -29.44 -4.83 23.18
CA TYR A 53 -28.80 -5.62 22.11
C TYR A 53 -27.50 -6.28 22.54
N PHE A 54 -26.95 -5.95 23.71
CA PHE A 54 -25.71 -6.56 24.25
C PHE A 54 -26.03 -7.90 24.91
N ALA A 55 -26.56 -8.83 24.10
CA ALA A 55 -26.88 -10.18 24.54
C ALA A 55 -26.24 -11.20 23.59
N VAL A 56 -25.62 -12.22 24.15
CA VAL A 56 -25.08 -13.32 23.35
C VAL A 56 -26.24 -14.07 22.70
N PRO A 57 -26.31 -14.14 21.36
CA PRO A 57 -27.40 -14.86 20.70
C PRO A 57 -27.35 -16.37 20.95
N ASP A 58 -28.50 -17.03 21.03
CA ASP A 58 -28.60 -18.48 21.30
C ASP A 58 -27.74 -19.34 20.34
N TRP A 59 -27.71 -18.97 19.05
CA TRP A 59 -26.90 -19.68 18.07
C TRP A 59 -25.38 -19.57 18.34
N LEU A 60 -24.94 -18.43 18.90
CA LEU A 60 -23.54 -18.22 19.27
C LEU A 60 -23.19 -19.02 20.53
N GLN A 61 -24.05 -18.99 21.55
CA GLN A 61 -23.88 -19.79 22.74
C GLN A 61 -23.85 -21.29 22.40
N ALA A 62 -24.74 -21.77 21.53
CA ALA A 62 -24.76 -23.15 21.09
C ALA A 62 -23.49 -23.58 20.33
N LEU A 63 -22.80 -22.69 19.63
CA LEU A 63 -21.49 -22.96 19.03
C LEU A 63 -20.40 -23.08 20.08
N ILE A 64 -20.40 -22.19 21.08
CA ILE A 64 -19.43 -22.18 22.18
C ILE A 64 -19.58 -23.45 23.02
N ASP A 65 -20.79 -23.82 23.40
CA ASP A 65 -21.09 -25.01 24.26
C ASP A 65 -20.59 -26.31 23.61
N ARG A 66 -20.59 -26.41 22.28
CA ARG A 66 -20.04 -27.58 21.56
C ARG A 66 -18.57 -27.44 21.15
N GLY A 67 -17.86 -26.39 21.62
CA GLY A 67 -16.44 -26.17 21.36
C GLY A 67 -16.12 -25.69 19.94
N ALA A 68 -17.12 -25.23 19.18
CA ALA A 68 -16.93 -24.67 17.84
C ALA A 68 -16.59 -23.18 17.91
N LEU A 69 -15.33 -22.87 18.24
CA LEU A 69 -14.86 -21.53 18.62
C LEU A 69 -14.26 -20.73 17.46
N GLY A 70 -14.45 -21.16 16.22
CA GLY A 70 -13.92 -20.51 15.02
C GLY A 70 -12.64 -21.15 14.49
N GLN A 71 -11.77 -20.37 13.87
CA GLN A 71 -10.59 -20.87 13.16
C GLN A 71 -9.63 -21.66 14.07
N LYS A 72 -9.47 -21.28 15.33
CA LYS A 72 -8.61 -21.97 16.30
C LYS A 72 -9.03 -23.42 16.59
N THR A 73 -10.32 -23.74 16.45
CA THR A 73 -10.86 -25.10 16.58
C THR A 73 -11.25 -25.72 15.22
N GLN A 74 -10.88 -25.04 14.11
CA GLN A 74 -11.22 -25.44 12.74
C GLN A 74 -12.73 -25.54 12.44
N GLN A 75 -13.55 -25.08 13.36
CA GLN A 75 -15.00 -25.07 13.28
C GLN A 75 -15.56 -23.87 14.06
N GLY A 76 -16.44 -23.09 13.45
CA GLY A 76 -17.13 -21.96 14.01
C GLY A 76 -18.43 -21.71 13.26
N ILE A 77 -18.68 -20.49 12.82
CA ILE A 77 -19.76 -20.16 11.88
C ILE A 77 -19.47 -20.80 10.52
N TYR A 78 -18.19 -20.85 10.17
CA TYR A 78 -17.70 -21.59 9.00
C TYR A 78 -16.90 -22.81 9.40
N ARG A 79 -16.93 -23.83 8.54
CA ARG A 79 -16.13 -25.05 8.69
C ARG A 79 -15.50 -25.41 7.34
N LYS A 80 -14.24 -25.76 7.34
CA LYS A 80 -13.57 -26.27 6.17
C LYS A 80 -13.74 -27.81 6.12
N ASP A 81 -14.28 -28.31 5.01
CA ASP A 81 -14.48 -29.73 4.75
C ASP A 81 -13.69 -30.11 3.47
N GLY A 82 -12.44 -30.57 3.65
CA GLY A 82 -11.50 -30.77 2.56
C GLY A 82 -11.15 -29.46 1.84
N ARG A 83 -11.59 -29.32 0.59
CA ARG A 83 -11.42 -28.07 -0.19
C ARG A 83 -12.62 -27.13 -0.10
N ASP A 84 -13.75 -27.59 0.42
CA ASP A 84 -14.99 -26.84 0.47
C ASP A 84 -15.15 -26.08 1.78
N ILE A 85 -15.76 -24.91 1.70
CA ILE A 85 -16.14 -24.10 2.87
C ILE A 85 -17.64 -24.28 3.07
N ARG A 86 -18.01 -24.75 4.26
CA ARG A 86 -19.41 -24.88 4.68
C ARG A 86 -19.75 -23.79 5.67
N VAL A 87 -21.00 -23.36 5.70
CA VAL A 87 -21.53 -22.35 6.59
C VAL A 87 -22.65 -22.93 7.46
N LEU A 88 -22.73 -22.48 8.69
CA LEU A 88 -23.80 -22.86 9.61
C LEU A 88 -25.16 -22.35 9.11
N GLU A 89 -26.12 -23.22 8.94
CA GLU A 89 -27.53 -22.87 8.71
C GLU A 89 -28.24 -22.70 10.05
N ARG A 90 -28.70 -21.47 10.34
CA ARG A 90 -29.32 -21.15 11.66
C ARG A 90 -30.57 -21.96 11.97
N ALA A 91 -31.35 -22.32 10.97
CA ALA A 91 -32.63 -23.02 11.16
C ALA A 91 -32.44 -24.47 11.61
N THR A 92 -31.43 -25.15 11.08
CA THR A 92 -31.19 -26.58 11.31
C THR A 92 -30.00 -26.86 12.25
N GLY A 93 -29.12 -25.87 12.45
CA GLY A 93 -27.85 -26.06 13.18
C GLY A 93 -26.81 -26.89 12.41
N ASN A 94 -27.07 -27.24 11.15
CA ASN A 94 -26.19 -28.03 10.30
C ASN A 94 -25.28 -27.16 9.42
N TYR A 95 -24.16 -27.74 8.97
CA TYR A 95 -23.26 -27.09 8.03
C TYR A 95 -23.66 -27.45 6.58
N VAL A 96 -24.03 -26.42 5.81
CA VAL A 96 -24.40 -26.54 4.39
C VAL A 96 -23.32 -25.92 3.51
N PRO A 97 -23.21 -26.27 2.22
CA PRO A 97 -22.32 -25.57 1.29
C PRO A 97 -22.63 -24.08 1.27
N SER A 98 -21.57 -23.24 1.31
CA SER A 98 -21.75 -21.79 1.21
C SER A 98 -22.29 -21.44 -0.18
N SER A 99 -23.41 -20.75 -0.20
CA SER A 99 -24.11 -20.31 -1.41
C SER A 99 -24.32 -18.80 -1.42
N ALA A 100 -23.40 -18.05 -0.83
CA ALA A 100 -23.45 -16.60 -0.69
C ALA A 100 -23.90 -15.92 -2.00
N ALA A 101 -25.14 -15.43 -2.02
CA ALA A 101 -25.71 -14.77 -3.18
C ALA A 101 -26.13 -13.33 -2.82
N ILE A 102 -25.43 -12.36 -3.41
CA ILE A 102 -25.95 -11.00 -3.48
C ILE A 102 -26.88 -10.94 -4.69
N ASP A 103 -28.10 -10.44 -4.51
CA ASP A 103 -29.00 -10.14 -5.62
C ASP A 103 -28.30 -9.26 -6.67
N GLU A 104 -28.43 -9.59 -7.95
CA GLU A 104 -27.67 -8.93 -9.01
C GLU A 104 -28.04 -7.43 -9.14
N ASN A 105 -29.26 -7.02 -8.83
CA ASN A 105 -29.65 -5.61 -8.83
C ASN A 105 -28.98 -4.87 -7.65
N ILE A 106 -28.96 -5.49 -6.47
CA ILE A 106 -28.26 -4.94 -5.29
C ILE A 106 -26.76 -4.85 -5.54
N LYS A 107 -26.18 -5.87 -6.14
CA LYS A 107 -24.77 -5.89 -6.51
C LYS A 107 -24.42 -4.83 -7.55
N ALA A 108 -25.29 -4.63 -8.55
CA ALA A 108 -25.13 -3.57 -9.54
C ALA A 108 -25.23 -2.18 -8.89
N LEU A 109 -26.18 -1.98 -7.98
CA LEU A 109 -26.34 -0.75 -7.20
C LEU A 109 -25.09 -0.45 -6.37
N LEU A 110 -24.55 -1.43 -5.65
CA LEU A 110 -23.37 -1.26 -4.80
C LEU A 110 -22.09 -0.96 -5.58
N LYS A 111 -22.00 -1.33 -6.85
CA LYS A 111 -20.85 -1.03 -7.73
C LYS A 111 -20.84 0.37 -8.33
N ARG A 112 -21.92 1.13 -8.23
CA ARG A 112 -21.97 2.51 -8.73
C ARG A 112 -21.00 3.41 -7.96
N GLY A 113 -20.53 4.50 -8.59
CA GLY A 113 -19.51 5.39 -7.99
C GLY A 113 -20.06 6.29 -6.88
N ASP A 114 -21.26 6.86 -7.05
CA ASP A 114 -21.82 7.83 -6.12
C ASP A 114 -22.47 7.18 -4.88
N PHE A 115 -21.84 7.43 -3.72
CA PHE A 115 -22.29 6.86 -2.44
C PHE A 115 -23.64 7.47 -1.97
N ALA A 116 -23.86 8.75 -2.26
CA ALA A 116 -25.09 9.44 -1.87
C ALA A 116 -26.34 8.85 -2.56
N SER A 117 -26.22 8.57 -3.86
CA SER A 117 -27.28 7.90 -4.63
C SER A 117 -27.50 6.46 -4.16
N LYS A 118 -26.40 5.72 -3.87
CA LYS A 118 -26.49 4.36 -3.34
C LYS A 118 -27.32 4.28 -2.07
N LEU A 119 -27.03 5.13 -1.09
CA LEU A 119 -27.76 5.14 0.18
C LEU A 119 -29.24 5.45 -0.01
N GLY A 120 -29.58 6.43 -0.87
CA GLY A 120 -30.95 6.77 -1.20
C GLY A 120 -31.72 5.60 -1.82
N GLU A 121 -31.08 4.91 -2.78
CA GLU A 121 -31.68 3.74 -3.41
C GLU A 121 -31.79 2.55 -2.45
N LEU A 122 -30.80 2.32 -1.55
CA LEU A 122 -30.89 1.26 -0.53
C LEU A 122 -32.05 1.49 0.43
N ARG A 123 -32.24 2.74 0.89
CA ARG A 123 -33.36 3.10 1.79
C ARG A 123 -34.72 2.92 1.12
N ALA A 124 -34.85 3.34 -0.13
CA ALA A 124 -36.10 3.24 -0.87
C ALA A 124 -36.45 1.82 -1.35
N ASN A 125 -35.46 0.95 -1.47
CA ASN A 125 -35.61 -0.40 -2.01
C ASN A 125 -36.20 -1.36 -0.96
N ARG A 126 -37.29 -2.07 -1.30
CA ARG A 126 -37.97 -3.03 -0.42
C ARG A 126 -37.27 -4.42 -0.36
N HIS A 127 -36.24 -4.64 -1.16
CA HIS A 127 -35.53 -5.92 -1.16
C HIS A 127 -34.84 -6.17 0.22
N PRO A 128 -34.94 -7.36 0.82
CA PRO A 128 -34.41 -7.62 2.16
C PRO A 128 -32.91 -7.30 2.33
N GLN A 129 -32.08 -7.52 1.30
CA GLN A 129 -30.66 -7.20 1.34
C GLN A 129 -30.39 -5.68 1.34
N ALA A 130 -31.21 -4.89 0.63
CA ALA A 130 -31.12 -3.44 0.64
C ALA A 130 -31.53 -2.87 2.00
N GLN A 131 -32.66 -3.35 2.55
CA GLN A 131 -33.13 -2.94 3.87
C GLN A 131 -32.13 -3.32 4.98
N PHE A 132 -31.49 -4.48 4.88
CA PHE A 132 -30.44 -4.89 5.79
C PHE A 132 -29.24 -3.93 5.73
N LEU A 133 -28.77 -3.58 4.54
CA LEU A 133 -27.65 -2.64 4.39
C LEU A 133 -28.00 -1.25 4.88
N TRP A 134 -29.21 -0.74 4.56
CA TRP A 134 -29.66 0.54 5.09
C TRP A 134 -29.69 0.52 6.63
N ALA A 135 -30.24 -0.52 7.25
CA ALA A 135 -30.28 -0.65 8.71
C ALA A 135 -28.86 -0.63 9.32
N ILE A 136 -27.88 -1.32 8.69
CA ILE A 136 -26.48 -1.31 9.15
C ILE A 136 -25.92 0.12 9.14
N PHE A 137 -26.11 0.90 8.07
CA PHE A 137 -25.61 2.27 8.00
C PHE A 137 -26.36 3.20 8.94
N ARG A 138 -27.69 3.11 8.98
CA ARG A 138 -28.56 3.90 9.85
C ARG A 138 -28.15 3.79 11.31
N ASP A 139 -28.12 2.55 11.82
CA ASP A 139 -27.87 2.33 13.23
C ASP A 139 -26.40 2.60 13.60
N LEU A 140 -25.46 2.39 12.67
CA LEU A 140 -24.07 2.79 12.84
C LEU A 140 -23.94 4.31 12.98
N PHE A 141 -24.59 5.08 12.11
CA PHE A 141 -24.51 6.54 12.14
C PHE A 141 -25.12 7.10 13.40
N GLN A 142 -26.30 6.60 13.81
CA GLN A 142 -26.96 7.02 15.04
C GLN A 142 -26.09 6.73 16.27
N TYR A 143 -25.53 5.52 16.38
CA TYR A 143 -24.65 5.11 17.47
C TYR A 143 -23.40 5.99 17.56
N CYS A 144 -22.71 6.18 16.43
CA CYS A 144 -21.51 7.02 16.37
C CYS A 144 -21.80 8.48 16.75
N ALA A 145 -22.93 9.05 16.28
CA ALA A 145 -23.30 10.42 16.63
C ALA A 145 -23.59 10.59 18.11
N PHE A 146 -24.30 9.65 18.71
CA PHE A 146 -24.64 9.69 20.13
C PHE A 146 -23.41 9.61 21.02
N HIS A 147 -22.49 8.70 20.71
CA HIS A 147 -21.33 8.42 21.56
C HIS A 147 -20.10 9.27 21.27
N LEU A 148 -20.04 10.02 20.15
CA LEU A 148 -18.83 10.74 19.76
C LEU A 148 -18.23 11.59 20.87
N ALA A 149 -19.07 12.37 21.59
CA ALA A 149 -18.60 13.29 22.64
C ALA A 149 -17.97 12.56 23.86
N ALA A 150 -18.36 11.31 24.11
CA ALA A 150 -17.85 10.51 25.23
C ALA A 150 -16.67 9.62 24.83
N MET A 151 -16.58 9.22 23.55
CA MET A 151 -15.60 8.24 23.08
C MET A 151 -14.35 8.85 22.45
N ALA A 152 -14.44 10.05 21.88
CA ALA A 152 -13.35 10.64 21.12
C ALA A 152 -13.33 12.17 21.23
N ASP A 153 -12.13 12.75 21.11
CA ASP A 153 -11.96 14.21 21.12
C ASP A 153 -12.65 14.89 19.93
N ASN A 154 -12.75 14.21 18.81
CA ASN A 154 -13.39 14.70 17.59
C ASN A 154 -13.72 13.55 16.63
N ALA A 155 -14.47 13.83 15.57
CA ALA A 155 -14.91 12.83 14.59
C ALA A 155 -13.75 12.12 13.85
N ARG A 156 -12.59 12.80 13.68
CA ARG A 156 -11.39 12.22 13.07
C ARG A 156 -10.89 10.99 13.81
N GLU A 157 -10.83 11.08 15.13
CA GLU A 157 -10.30 10.01 15.97
C GLU A 157 -11.15 8.72 15.82
N LEU A 158 -12.47 8.87 15.77
CA LEU A 158 -13.39 7.76 15.59
C LEU A 158 -13.25 7.14 14.20
N ASP A 159 -13.23 7.97 13.15
CA ASP A 159 -13.10 7.48 11.77
C ASP A 159 -11.77 6.75 11.53
N LEU A 160 -10.68 7.32 12.02
CA LEU A 160 -9.36 6.67 11.92
C LEU A 160 -9.27 5.38 12.76
N ALA A 161 -9.92 5.33 13.93
CA ALA A 161 -9.98 4.10 14.73
C ALA A 161 -10.69 2.98 13.95
N MET A 162 -11.78 3.28 13.23
CA MET A 162 -12.45 2.30 12.39
C MET A 162 -11.62 1.91 11.16
N ARG A 163 -10.95 2.86 10.53
CA ARG A 163 -10.08 2.58 9.37
C ARG A 163 -8.87 1.73 9.76
N TRP A 164 -8.17 2.08 10.81
CA TRP A 164 -6.95 1.39 11.23
C TRP A 164 -7.21 0.11 12.05
N GLY A 165 -8.19 0.15 12.94
CA GLY A 165 -8.51 -0.99 13.80
C GLY A 165 -9.27 -2.10 13.08
N PHE A 166 -10.17 -1.73 12.16
CA PHE A 166 -11.03 -2.67 11.45
C PHE A 166 -10.77 -2.76 9.94
N GLY A 167 -9.77 -2.02 9.42
CA GLY A 167 -9.40 -2.04 8.01
C GLY A 167 -10.48 -1.51 7.07
N TRP A 168 -11.30 -0.56 7.50
CA TRP A 168 -12.29 0.07 6.65
C TRP A 168 -11.66 1.10 5.72
N ASN A 169 -12.20 1.24 4.52
CA ASN A 169 -11.73 2.26 3.57
C ASN A 169 -12.11 3.68 4.01
N GLN A 170 -13.27 3.84 4.65
CA GLN A 170 -13.79 5.09 5.18
C GLN A 170 -14.43 4.85 6.54
N GLY A 171 -14.29 5.82 7.44
CA GLY A 171 -14.94 5.77 8.74
C GLY A 171 -16.45 6.10 8.67
N PRO A 172 -17.17 5.91 9.78
CA PRO A 172 -18.62 6.15 9.82
C PRO A 172 -19.02 7.58 9.42
N PHE A 173 -18.32 8.59 9.91
CA PHE A 173 -18.64 9.98 9.60
C PHE A 173 -18.20 10.38 8.19
N GLU A 174 -17.09 9.83 7.68
CA GLU A 174 -16.73 9.99 6.26
C GLU A 174 -17.84 9.45 5.35
N LEU A 175 -18.39 8.27 5.66
CA LEU A 175 -19.50 7.67 4.93
C LEU A 175 -20.78 8.52 5.03
N TRP A 176 -21.10 9.00 6.23
CA TRP A 176 -22.26 9.87 6.42
C TRP A 176 -22.14 11.15 5.60
N GLN A 177 -21.00 11.83 5.70
CA GLN A 177 -20.75 13.08 4.98
C GLN A 177 -20.73 12.87 3.46
N ALA A 178 -20.13 11.78 2.96
CA ALA A 178 -20.16 11.40 1.55
C ALA A 178 -21.60 11.08 1.05
N GLY A 179 -22.44 10.56 1.92
CA GLY A 179 -23.84 10.26 1.64
C GLY A 179 -24.78 11.48 1.67
N GLY A 180 -24.27 12.64 2.13
CA GLY A 180 -25.04 13.88 2.28
C GLY A 180 -25.55 14.08 3.71
N TRP A 181 -24.85 14.92 4.46
CA TRP A 181 -25.00 15.09 5.91
C TRP A 181 -26.46 15.33 6.34
N ASN A 182 -27.08 16.41 5.85
CA ASN A 182 -28.44 16.80 6.24
C ASN A 182 -29.49 15.75 5.84
N ARG A 183 -29.40 15.28 4.60
CA ARG A 183 -30.34 14.28 4.10
C ARG A 183 -30.35 13.00 4.92
N ILE A 184 -29.18 12.52 5.32
CA ILE A 184 -29.09 11.33 6.17
C ILE A 184 -29.58 11.65 7.60
N ALA A 185 -29.28 12.83 8.15
CA ALA A 185 -29.83 13.24 9.43
C ALA A 185 -31.37 13.24 9.44
N ASP A 186 -31.99 13.79 8.39
CA ASP A 186 -33.45 13.77 8.24
C ASP A 186 -33.98 12.33 8.15
N TRP A 187 -33.35 11.47 7.38
CA TRP A 187 -33.72 10.05 7.29
C TRP A 187 -33.57 9.30 8.61
N LEU A 188 -32.57 9.61 9.39
CA LEU A 188 -32.38 9.03 10.73
C LEU A 188 -33.51 9.48 11.68
N ASP A 189 -33.85 10.76 11.68
CA ASP A 189 -34.96 11.28 12.48
C ASP A 189 -36.32 10.63 12.07
N GLU A 190 -36.58 10.47 10.76
CA GLU A 190 -37.77 9.78 10.26
C GLU A 190 -37.80 8.31 10.73
N ASP A 191 -36.71 7.59 10.63
CA ASP A 191 -36.60 6.18 11.00
C ASP A 191 -36.67 5.98 12.53
N ILE A 192 -36.11 6.91 13.32
CA ILE A 192 -36.25 6.94 14.79
C ILE A 192 -37.71 7.17 15.18
N ALA A 193 -38.37 8.16 14.58
CA ALA A 193 -39.78 8.47 14.83
C ALA A 193 -40.70 7.31 14.41
N ALA A 194 -40.37 6.60 13.35
CA ALA A 194 -41.11 5.42 12.88
C ALA A 194 -40.84 4.15 13.71
N GLY A 195 -39.88 4.18 14.66
CA GLY A 195 -39.51 3.03 15.48
C GLY A 195 -38.84 1.91 14.68
N THR A 196 -38.21 2.22 13.56
CA THR A 196 -37.48 1.24 12.73
C THR A 196 -35.98 1.15 13.06
N SER A 197 -35.41 2.14 13.77
CA SER A 197 -34.04 2.12 14.27
C SER A 197 -33.89 1.24 15.52
N MET A 198 -32.66 0.81 15.81
CA MET A 198 -32.36 -0.01 16.99
C MET A 198 -32.61 0.75 18.30
N SER A 199 -32.49 2.07 18.32
CA SER A 199 -32.74 2.90 19.50
C SER A 199 -33.68 4.05 19.14
N SER A 200 -34.58 4.37 20.07
CA SER A 200 -35.47 5.56 19.99
C SER A 200 -34.76 6.86 20.41
N THR A 201 -33.49 6.80 20.77
CA THR A 201 -32.71 7.97 21.19
C THR A 201 -32.56 8.96 20.05
N PRO A 202 -32.93 10.24 20.25
CA PRO A 202 -32.81 11.25 19.21
C PRO A 202 -31.36 11.54 18.86
N LEU A 203 -31.13 12.03 17.64
CA LEU A 203 -29.82 12.53 17.25
C LEU A 203 -29.40 13.71 18.14
N PRO A 204 -28.11 13.80 18.52
CA PRO A 204 -27.57 14.96 19.24
C PRO A 204 -27.82 16.27 18.49
N ILE A 205 -28.07 17.36 19.22
CA ILE A 205 -28.40 18.69 18.66
C ILE A 205 -27.32 19.17 17.68
N TRP A 206 -26.05 18.91 17.98
CA TRP A 206 -24.93 19.33 17.13
C TRP A 206 -25.00 18.78 15.71
N VAL A 207 -25.65 17.62 15.48
CA VAL A 207 -25.81 17.03 14.14
C VAL A 207 -26.59 17.95 13.23
N LYS A 208 -27.67 18.56 13.77
CA LYS A 208 -28.54 19.50 13.03
C LYS A 208 -27.90 20.88 12.90
N GLU A 209 -27.19 21.33 13.93
CA GLU A 209 -26.48 22.63 13.93
C GLU A 209 -25.39 22.66 12.85
N LEU A 210 -24.65 21.57 12.65
CA LEU A 210 -23.66 21.46 11.57
C LEU A 210 -24.27 21.51 10.17
N GLY A 211 -25.54 21.09 10.04
CA GLY A 211 -26.29 21.16 8.80
C GLY A 211 -26.88 22.53 8.51
N GLN A 212 -27.08 23.39 9.53
CA GLN A 212 -27.64 24.72 9.38
C GLN A 212 -26.53 25.72 9.03
N THR A 213 -26.28 25.95 7.76
CA THR A 213 -25.34 26.96 7.27
C THR A 213 -25.92 28.36 7.47
N GLY A 214 -25.79 28.90 8.67
CA GLY A 214 -26.12 30.32 8.98
C GLY A 214 -24.90 31.25 8.97
N ASN A 215 -23.69 30.74 8.69
CA ASN A 215 -22.49 31.55 8.66
C ASN A 215 -21.97 31.71 7.23
N PRO A 216 -22.15 32.89 6.59
CA PRO A 216 -21.70 33.15 5.22
C PRO A 216 -20.16 33.15 5.06
N ALA A 217 -19.39 33.08 6.15
CA ALA A 217 -17.92 32.96 6.11
C ALA A 217 -17.44 31.52 5.91
N VAL A 218 -18.32 30.53 5.91
CA VAL A 218 -17.97 29.12 5.66
C VAL A 218 -18.51 28.77 4.28
N ASN A 219 -17.62 28.62 3.30
CA ASN A 219 -17.96 28.18 1.94
C ASN A 219 -18.99 27.03 1.97
N ALA A 220 -20.04 27.18 1.17
CA ALA A 220 -21.19 26.26 1.08
C ALA A 220 -20.85 24.84 0.61
N GLU A 221 -19.59 24.47 0.46
CA GLU A 221 -19.18 23.33 -0.34
C GLU A 221 -19.15 21.98 0.39
N ILE A 222 -18.97 21.94 1.73
CA ILE A 222 -18.95 20.64 2.42
C ILE A 222 -19.65 20.74 3.77
N GLN A 223 -20.86 20.18 3.86
CA GLN A 223 -21.60 20.02 5.11
C GLN A 223 -21.16 18.74 5.82
N GLY A 224 -20.89 18.83 7.12
CA GLY A 224 -20.54 17.68 7.95
C GLY A 224 -19.45 17.96 8.96
N VAL A 225 -18.92 16.88 9.53
CA VAL A 225 -17.95 16.91 10.63
C VAL A 225 -16.50 17.08 10.17
N HIS A 226 -16.18 16.83 8.89
CA HIS A 226 -14.83 16.99 8.34
C HIS A 226 -14.77 18.19 7.40
N ARG A 227 -13.80 19.06 7.63
CA ARG A 227 -13.50 20.25 6.81
C ARG A 227 -12.00 20.33 6.54
N SER A 228 -11.60 21.15 5.58
CA SER A 228 -10.18 21.33 5.23
C SER A 228 -9.28 21.73 6.42
N HIS A 229 -9.85 22.43 7.40
CA HIS A 229 -9.13 22.92 8.58
C HIS A 229 -9.29 22.05 9.84
N GLY A 230 -10.03 20.93 9.78
CA GLY A 230 -10.17 20.03 10.92
C GLY A 230 -11.48 19.26 10.99
N SER A 231 -11.65 18.53 12.07
CA SER A 231 -12.82 17.71 12.35
C SER A 231 -13.56 18.19 13.59
N PHE A 232 -14.87 18.03 13.59
CA PHE A 232 -15.74 18.54 14.65
C PHE A 232 -15.54 17.80 15.97
N ALA A 233 -15.44 18.58 17.06
CA ALA A 233 -15.32 18.14 18.44
C ALA A 233 -16.61 18.54 19.19
N PRO A 234 -17.58 17.65 19.37
CA PRO A 234 -18.87 18.02 19.95
C PRO A 234 -18.80 18.48 21.41
N SER A 235 -17.85 17.94 22.19
CA SER A 235 -17.66 18.35 23.60
C SER A 235 -17.24 19.80 23.77
N ALA A 236 -16.58 20.39 22.75
CA ALA A 236 -16.12 21.77 22.75
C ALA A 236 -16.87 22.66 21.74
N ASN A 237 -17.73 22.08 20.91
CA ASN A 237 -18.46 22.72 19.81
C ASN A 237 -17.56 23.50 18.84
N VAL A 238 -16.39 22.92 18.47
CA VAL A 238 -15.42 23.55 17.57
C VAL A 238 -14.86 22.52 16.58
N PHE A 239 -14.32 23.01 15.45
CA PHE A 239 -13.48 22.20 14.58
C PHE A 239 -12.06 22.19 15.10
N ARG A 240 -11.51 21.00 15.31
CA ARG A 240 -10.12 20.79 15.73
C ARG A 240 -9.30 20.29 14.57
N GLY A 241 -8.20 21.00 14.28
CA GLY A 241 -7.17 20.52 13.37
C GLY A 241 -6.45 19.28 13.89
N ARG A 242 -5.60 18.73 13.06
CA ARG A 242 -4.73 17.62 13.48
C ARG A 242 -3.83 18.06 14.64
N SER A 243 -3.54 17.15 15.55
CA SER A 243 -2.61 17.39 16.65
C SER A 243 -1.25 17.88 16.17
N ILE A 244 -0.72 18.93 16.81
CA ILE A 244 0.58 19.52 16.53
C ILE A 244 1.70 18.99 17.43
N LEU A 245 1.44 17.92 18.20
CA LEU A 245 2.48 17.29 19.01
C LEU A 245 3.65 16.82 18.13
N PRO A 246 4.90 16.84 18.64
CA PRO A 246 6.08 16.51 17.85
C PRO A 246 6.01 15.17 17.12
N VAL A 247 5.39 14.15 17.76
CA VAL A 247 5.20 12.82 17.16
C VAL A 247 4.32 12.89 15.90
N TYR A 248 3.29 13.72 15.89
CA TYR A 248 2.41 13.87 14.72
C TYR A 248 2.99 14.79 13.64
N ARG A 249 3.87 15.74 13.99
CA ARG A 249 4.59 16.56 13.00
C ARG A 249 5.54 15.76 12.12
N ARG A 250 6.04 14.63 12.61
CA ARG A 250 6.89 13.70 11.84
C ARG A 250 6.11 12.92 10.76
N GLN A 251 4.79 12.82 10.91
CA GLN A 251 3.91 12.15 9.96
C GLN A 251 3.53 13.15 8.85
N LEU A 252 4.33 13.23 7.79
CA LEU A 252 4.21 14.29 6.77
C LEU A 252 2.94 14.17 5.92
N PHE A 253 2.55 12.97 5.55
CA PHE A 253 1.36 12.70 4.75
C PHE A 253 0.57 11.54 5.35
N PRO A 254 -0.11 11.79 6.48
CA PRO A 254 -0.95 10.76 7.11
C PRO A 254 -2.16 10.43 6.25
N ASP A 255 -2.89 9.38 6.64
CA ASP A 255 -4.17 9.06 6.02
C ASP A 255 -5.10 10.27 6.04
N ARG A 256 -5.66 10.57 4.87
CA ARG A 256 -6.59 11.68 4.69
C ARG A 256 -7.99 11.26 5.06
N LEU A 257 -8.70 12.21 5.63
CA LEU A 257 -10.14 12.14 5.75
C LEU A 257 -10.82 12.85 4.57
N LEU A 258 -12.11 12.57 4.42
CA LEU A 258 -12.95 13.29 3.50
C LEU A 258 -12.81 14.81 3.75
N ALA A 259 -12.72 15.61 2.70
CA ALA A 259 -12.51 17.06 2.72
C ALA A 259 -11.10 17.56 3.05
N GLU A 260 -10.14 16.71 3.43
CA GLU A 260 -8.76 17.12 3.55
C GLU A 260 -8.07 17.13 2.17
N GLU A 261 -7.58 18.29 1.74
CA GLU A 261 -6.76 18.40 0.55
C GLU A 261 -5.30 18.04 0.88
N THR A 262 -4.67 17.25 0.02
CA THR A 262 -3.23 17.03 0.12
C THR A 262 -2.55 17.69 -1.05
N GLN A 263 -1.77 18.70 -0.77
CA GLN A 263 -0.78 19.19 -1.69
C GLN A 263 0.56 18.49 -1.39
N TYR A 264 0.92 17.53 -2.23
CA TYR A 264 2.27 16.98 -2.21
C TYR A 264 3.23 18.01 -2.79
N GLY A 265 3.72 18.93 -1.98
CA GLY A 265 4.78 19.89 -2.32
C GLY A 265 4.63 20.64 -3.65
N LYS A 266 5.70 21.29 -4.07
CA LYS A 266 5.78 22.02 -5.35
C LYS A 266 6.46 21.14 -6.41
N THR A 267 5.85 21.03 -7.59
CA THR A 267 6.41 20.30 -8.72
C THR A 267 7.60 21.05 -9.29
N ILE A 268 8.72 20.35 -9.49
CA ILE A 268 9.92 20.81 -10.20
C ILE A 268 9.72 20.53 -11.68
N PHE A 269 9.48 19.27 -12.03
CA PHE A 269 9.00 18.84 -13.34
C PHE A 269 8.11 17.61 -13.24
N GLU A 270 7.32 17.38 -14.27
CA GLU A 270 6.41 16.24 -14.34
C GLU A 270 6.30 15.74 -15.78
N THR A 271 6.31 14.41 -15.92
CA THR A 271 6.04 13.69 -17.15
C THR A 271 4.86 12.73 -16.96
N ASP A 272 4.48 11.97 -17.98
CA ASP A 272 3.48 10.91 -17.83
C ASP A 272 3.97 9.76 -16.92
N ALA A 273 5.29 9.60 -16.77
CA ALA A 273 5.90 8.49 -16.06
C ALA A 273 6.37 8.83 -14.65
N VAL A 274 6.82 10.06 -14.40
CA VAL A 274 7.39 10.50 -13.13
C VAL A 274 6.98 11.92 -12.79
N ARG A 275 7.02 12.24 -11.48
CA ARG A 275 6.93 13.61 -10.97
C ARG A 275 8.11 13.85 -10.04
N MET A 276 8.89 14.89 -10.30
CA MET A 276 9.88 15.42 -9.37
C MET A 276 9.33 16.66 -8.68
N TRP A 277 9.46 16.70 -7.36
CA TRP A 277 8.87 17.74 -6.55
C TRP A 277 9.67 17.96 -5.25
N HIS A 278 9.40 19.02 -4.51
CA HIS A 278 10.01 19.29 -3.21
C HIS A 278 8.94 19.71 -2.21
N MET A 279 9.21 19.52 -0.92
CA MET A 279 8.35 20.09 0.13
C MET A 279 8.46 21.61 0.03
N ALA A 280 7.34 22.28 -0.24
CA ALA A 280 7.28 23.72 0.00
C ALA A 280 7.53 23.92 1.49
N GLY A 281 8.52 24.74 1.84
CA GLY A 281 8.96 24.89 3.23
C GLY A 281 7.76 25.05 4.16
N GLU A 282 7.69 24.22 5.21
CA GLU A 282 6.72 24.44 6.27
C GLU A 282 6.93 25.86 6.81
N ILE A 283 5.83 26.62 6.92
CA ILE A 283 5.84 27.90 7.63
C ILE A 283 6.04 27.57 9.10
N THR A 284 7.30 27.50 9.53
CA THR A 284 7.63 27.51 10.95
C THR A 284 7.54 28.95 11.46
N GLN A 285 7.49 29.14 12.78
CA GLN A 285 7.54 30.49 13.37
C GLN A 285 8.82 31.28 12.96
N GLU A 286 9.81 30.61 12.39
CA GLU A 286 11.10 31.17 11.95
C GLU A 286 11.20 31.39 10.42
N GLY A 287 10.13 31.13 9.66
CA GLY A 287 10.09 31.26 8.21
C GLY A 287 10.07 29.93 7.46
N SER A 288 9.74 29.96 6.15
CA SER A 288 9.72 28.79 5.27
C SER A 288 11.17 28.39 4.93
N VAL A 289 11.65 27.27 5.44
CA VAL A 289 12.96 26.71 5.06
C VAL A 289 12.76 25.60 4.06
N ASP A 290 13.12 25.87 2.79
CA ASP A 290 13.34 24.81 1.81
C ASP A 290 14.64 24.09 2.21
N ASP A 291 14.55 22.78 2.54
CA ASP A 291 15.73 21.98 2.93
C ASP A 291 16.61 21.58 1.74
N GLY A 292 16.22 21.94 0.53
CA GLY A 292 16.94 21.62 -0.69
C GLY A 292 16.86 20.13 -1.07
N ILE A 293 15.89 19.40 -0.55
CA ILE A 293 15.69 17.97 -0.86
C ILE A 293 14.64 17.79 -1.96
N ALA A 294 15.05 17.19 -3.06
CA ALA A 294 14.14 16.81 -4.13
C ALA A 294 13.58 15.40 -3.91
N ILE A 295 12.33 15.19 -4.32
CA ILE A 295 11.61 13.92 -4.20
C ILE A 295 11.14 13.50 -5.59
N LEU A 296 11.40 12.25 -5.95
CA LEU A 296 10.97 11.64 -7.19
C LEU A 296 9.92 10.57 -6.91
N SER A 297 8.76 10.68 -7.55
CA SER A 297 7.65 9.72 -7.46
C SER A 297 7.30 9.19 -8.85
N PHE A 298 7.02 7.88 -8.95
CA PHE A 298 6.62 7.23 -10.20
C PHE A 298 5.09 7.32 -10.34
N LYS A 299 4.61 7.49 -11.57
CA LYS A 299 3.17 7.59 -11.91
C LYS A 299 2.62 6.33 -12.58
N SER A 300 3.48 5.38 -12.90
CA SER A 300 3.09 4.11 -13.52
C SER A 300 2.28 3.26 -12.54
N LYS A 301 1.39 2.41 -13.07
CA LYS A 301 0.60 1.47 -12.24
C LYS A 301 1.53 0.56 -11.43
N MET A 302 1.27 0.44 -10.12
CA MET A 302 2.12 -0.30 -9.17
C MET A 302 3.58 0.18 -9.19
N HIS A 303 3.83 1.39 -9.66
CA HIS A 303 5.14 2.00 -9.79
C HIS A 303 6.15 1.10 -10.54
N THR A 304 5.65 0.44 -11.60
CA THR A 304 6.49 -0.41 -12.46
C THR A 304 7.43 0.42 -13.31
N ILE A 305 8.64 -0.12 -13.53
CA ILE A 305 9.74 0.59 -14.17
C ILE A 305 9.77 0.21 -15.66
N GLY A 306 9.42 1.15 -16.52
CA GLY A 306 9.56 1.10 -17.97
C GLY A 306 10.68 2.05 -18.43
N SER A 307 10.98 2.09 -19.74
CA SER A 307 11.96 3.01 -20.32
C SER A 307 11.65 4.48 -20.04
N ASP A 308 10.36 4.82 -20.00
CA ASP A 308 9.83 6.14 -19.67
C ASP A 308 10.15 6.54 -18.20
N VAL A 309 10.03 5.61 -17.27
CA VAL A 309 10.43 5.82 -15.86
C VAL A 309 11.95 5.94 -15.74
N LEU A 310 12.72 5.10 -16.47
CA LEU A 310 14.18 5.18 -16.47
C LEU A 310 14.68 6.53 -16.98
N GLU A 311 14.10 7.04 -18.07
CA GLU A 311 14.39 8.38 -18.62
C GLU A 311 14.07 9.47 -17.59
N GLY A 312 12.92 9.34 -16.91
CA GLY A 312 12.51 10.27 -15.85
C GLY A 312 13.45 10.26 -14.63
N ILE A 313 13.97 9.10 -14.23
CA ILE A 313 14.96 8.99 -13.14
C ILE A 313 16.27 9.68 -13.55
N GLN A 314 16.76 9.44 -14.78
CA GLN A 314 17.98 10.07 -15.27
C GLN A 314 17.84 11.59 -15.33
N GLN A 315 16.72 12.09 -15.84
CA GLN A 315 16.41 13.52 -15.83
C GLN A 315 16.36 14.08 -14.39
N ALA A 316 15.79 13.33 -13.46
CA ALA A 316 15.71 13.76 -12.06
C ALA A 316 17.09 13.79 -11.37
N ILE A 317 17.97 12.87 -11.69
CA ILE A 317 19.36 12.89 -11.19
C ILE A 317 20.09 14.11 -11.74
N ASP A 318 20.02 14.35 -13.06
CA ASP A 318 20.64 15.50 -13.71
C ASP A 318 20.16 16.83 -13.13
N GLU A 319 18.86 16.97 -12.88
CA GLU A 319 18.26 18.16 -12.27
C GLU A 319 18.67 18.30 -10.79
N ALA A 320 18.68 17.18 -10.06
CA ALA A 320 19.03 17.17 -8.66
C ALA A 320 20.51 17.53 -8.43
N GLU A 321 21.43 17.02 -9.24
CA GLU A 321 22.86 17.34 -9.15
C GLU A 321 23.16 18.81 -9.41
N ARG A 322 22.33 19.51 -10.20
CA ARG A 322 22.53 20.93 -10.52
C ARG A 322 21.95 21.86 -9.46
N ASN A 323 20.81 21.51 -8.89
CA ASN A 323 19.98 22.48 -8.19
C ASN A 323 19.58 22.06 -6.76
N TRP A 324 19.83 20.80 -6.36
CA TRP A 324 19.35 20.23 -5.11
C TRP A 324 20.48 19.61 -4.30
N ARG A 325 20.25 19.40 -3.01
CA ARG A 325 21.25 18.88 -2.06
C ARG A 325 21.21 17.35 -1.96
N ALA A 326 20.05 16.75 -2.22
CA ALA A 326 19.85 15.29 -2.22
C ALA A 326 18.59 14.93 -3.02
N LEU A 327 18.49 13.67 -3.43
CA LEU A 327 17.36 13.08 -4.13
C LEU A 327 16.78 11.93 -3.33
N ILE A 328 15.47 11.95 -3.08
CA ILE A 328 14.72 10.85 -2.47
C ILE A 328 13.81 10.21 -3.50
N ILE A 329 13.84 8.88 -3.63
CA ILE A 329 12.82 8.14 -4.37
C ILE A 329 11.76 7.71 -3.35
N TRP A 330 10.55 8.25 -3.47
CA TRP A 330 9.43 7.98 -2.60
C TRP A 330 8.11 7.97 -3.37
N GLN A 331 7.23 7.05 -3.02
CA GLN A 331 5.90 6.96 -3.64
C GLN A 331 4.84 7.49 -2.68
N THR A 332 3.91 8.27 -3.21
CA THR A 332 2.80 8.85 -2.44
C THR A 332 1.87 7.80 -1.84
N GLU A 333 1.84 6.62 -2.47
CA GLU A 333 1.08 5.44 -2.02
C GLU A 333 1.92 4.17 -2.25
N PRO A 334 1.77 3.12 -1.44
CA PRO A 334 2.44 1.85 -1.70
C PRO A 334 1.89 1.18 -2.98
N PRO A 335 2.70 0.34 -3.61
CA PRO A 335 4.04 -0.13 -3.23
C PRO A 335 5.16 0.83 -3.66
N PHE A 336 6.37 0.65 -3.13
CA PHE A 336 7.55 1.37 -3.65
C PHE A 336 7.77 1.10 -5.14
N SER A 337 7.82 -0.17 -5.54
CA SER A 337 7.81 -0.59 -6.95
C SER A 337 7.59 -2.10 -7.09
N ALA A 338 6.74 -2.51 -8.01
CA ALA A 338 6.57 -3.92 -8.39
C ALA A 338 7.65 -4.43 -9.38
N GLY A 339 8.66 -3.60 -9.69
CA GLY A 339 9.78 -3.95 -10.55
C GLY A 339 9.57 -3.59 -12.02
N ALA A 340 10.31 -4.26 -12.92
CA ALA A 340 10.28 -3.96 -14.35
C ALA A 340 8.89 -4.19 -14.97
N ASN A 341 8.48 -3.30 -15.88
CA ASN A 341 7.22 -3.42 -16.63
C ASN A 341 7.36 -4.45 -17.75
N LEU A 342 7.23 -5.73 -17.41
CA LEU A 342 7.36 -6.84 -18.36
C LEU A 342 6.25 -6.85 -19.43
N GLN A 343 5.07 -6.32 -19.13
CA GLN A 343 3.97 -6.26 -20.08
C GLN A 343 4.30 -5.29 -21.23
N LYS A 344 4.70 -4.06 -20.92
CA LYS A 344 5.15 -3.09 -21.93
C LYS A 344 6.35 -3.59 -22.75
N ALA A 345 7.30 -4.28 -22.11
CA ALA A 345 8.43 -4.89 -22.80
C ALA A 345 7.98 -5.96 -23.80
N THR A 346 7.02 -6.80 -23.40
CA THR A 346 6.48 -7.88 -24.25
C THR A 346 5.62 -7.34 -25.41
N GLU A 347 4.83 -6.30 -25.17
CA GLU A 347 4.00 -5.62 -26.18
C GLU A 347 4.88 -4.92 -27.24
N ARG A 348 5.93 -4.21 -26.83
CA ARG A 348 6.91 -3.60 -27.75
C ARG A 348 7.63 -4.64 -28.61
N LEU A 349 8.00 -5.79 -28.04
CA LEU A 349 8.58 -6.89 -28.82
C LEU A 349 7.61 -7.49 -29.85
N LYS A 350 6.29 -7.32 -29.63
CA LYS A 350 5.24 -7.80 -30.55
C LYS A 350 4.85 -6.76 -31.61
N SER A 351 4.80 -5.48 -31.26
CA SER A 351 4.30 -4.40 -32.13
C SER A 351 5.29 -3.89 -33.18
N GLY A 352 6.59 -4.11 -32.99
CA GLY A 352 7.63 -3.62 -33.92
C GLY A 352 7.75 -2.08 -34.01
N GLU A 353 7.29 -1.35 -32.96
CA GLU A 353 7.41 0.12 -32.93
C GLU A 353 8.86 0.58 -32.91
N PRO A 354 9.17 1.69 -33.63
CA PRO A 354 10.53 2.21 -33.71
C PRO A 354 11.00 2.74 -32.35
N PRO A 355 12.30 2.62 -32.07
CA PRO A 355 12.89 3.01 -30.81
C PRO A 355 12.77 4.52 -30.52
N SER A 356 12.59 4.88 -29.23
CA SER A 356 12.57 6.27 -28.75
C SER A 356 13.87 7.03 -29.05
N ALA A 357 13.85 8.37 -28.97
CA ALA A 357 15.00 9.25 -29.28
C ALA A 357 16.30 8.85 -28.56
N PHE A 358 16.19 8.24 -27.35
CA PHE A 358 17.34 7.76 -26.57
C PHE A 358 18.04 6.55 -27.20
N SER A 359 17.30 5.67 -27.88
CA SER A 359 17.91 4.55 -28.61
C SER A 359 18.72 5.02 -29.82
N MET A 360 18.44 6.22 -30.32
CA MET A 360 19.29 6.87 -31.34
C MET A 360 20.63 7.37 -30.76
N PHE A 361 20.67 7.76 -29.46
CA PHE A 361 21.91 8.13 -28.79
C PHE A 361 22.79 6.90 -28.50
N ALA A 362 22.18 5.79 -28.05
CA ALA A 362 22.85 4.49 -27.88
C ALA A 362 23.41 3.97 -29.23
N ARG A 363 22.73 4.26 -30.37
CA ARG A 363 23.26 4.02 -31.72
C ARG A 363 24.50 4.85 -32.05
N LYS A 364 24.65 6.04 -31.49
CA LYS A 364 25.82 6.91 -31.75
C LYS A 364 27.09 6.39 -31.04
N LEU A 365 26.95 5.81 -29.85
CA LEU A 365 28.06 5.11 -29.16
C LEU A 365 28.45 3.78 -29.85
N ARG A 366 27.52 3.12 -30.54
CA ARG A 366 27.73 1.86 -31.26
C ARG A 366 28.50 1.94 -32.56
N ARG A 367 28.76 3.11 -33.12
CA ARG A 367 29.44 3.24 -34.44
C ARG A 367 30.87 2.64 -34.47
N SER A 368 31.51 2.41 -33.33
CA SER A 368 32.80 1.71 -33.28
C SER A 368 32.70 0.18 -33.26
N ALA A 369 31.55 -0.40 -32.84
CA ALA A 369 31.33 -1.84 -32.79
C ALA A 369 30.55 -2.40 -34.00
N GLN A 370 29.95 -1.54 -34.82
CA GLN A 370 29.06 -1.92 -35.92
C GLN A 370 29.74 -2.67 -37.11
N SER A 371 31.07 -2.65 -37.22
CA SER A 371 31.74 -3.33 -38.35
C SER A 371 31.65 -4.87 -38.26
N ALA A 372 31.59 -5.43 -37.04
CA ALA A 372 31.50 -6.88 -36.84
C ALA A 372 30.05 -7.40 -36.95
N VAL A 373 29.07 -6.64 -36.43
CA VAL A 373 27.65 -7.02 -36.44
C VAL A 373 27.05 -6.91 -37.87
N LEU A 374 27.44 -5.93 -38.66
CA LEU A 374 26.98 -5.79 -40.06
C LEU A 374 27.53 -6.90 -40.97
N LYS A 375 28.68 -7.48 -40.67
CA LYS A 375 29.21 -8.64 -41.43
C LYS A 375 28.43 -9.92 -41.11
N ALA A 376 27.98 -10.10 -39.86
CA ALA A 376 27.17 -11.24 -39.45
C ALA A 376 25.73 -11.14 -39.97
N ALA A 377 25.14 -9.93 -40.04
CA ALA A 377 23.77 -9.72 -40.51
C ALA A 377 23.56 -9.98 -42.02
N ARG A 378 24.62 -9.98 -42.82
CA ARG A 378 24.53 -10.26 -44.27
C ARG A 378 24.39 -11.74 -44.62
N SER A 379 24.63 -12.66 -43.67
CA SER A 379 24.50 -14.09 -43.87
C SER A 379 23.26 -14.70 -43.18
N LEU A 380 22.43 -13.88 -42.50
CA LEU A 380 21.25 -14.34 -41.73
C LEU A 380 19.99 -14.21 -42.58
N ASN A 381 19.10 -15.22 -42.46
CA ASN A 381 17.73 -15.15 -42.98
C ASN A 381 16.94 -14.01 -42.34
N LEU A 382 15.93 -13.46 -43.03
CA LEU A 382 15.10 -12.35 -42.54
C LEU A 382 14.52 -12.58 -41.14
N ALA A 383 14.21 -13.83 -40.80
CA ALA A 383 13.76 -14.24 -39.46
C ALA A 383 14.86 -14.06 -38.41
N ASP A 384 16.10 -14.41 -38.72
CA ASP A 384 17.25 -14.25 -37.84
C ASP A 384 17.64 -12.77 -37.66
N ALA A 385 17.46 -11.95 -38.69
CA ALA A 385 17.67 -10.50 -38.64
C ALA A 385 16.60 -9.81 -37.75
N LEU A 386 15.34 -10.27 -37.81
CA LEU A 386 14.26 -9.81 -36.93
C LEU A 386 14.50 -10.21 -35.48
N MET A 387 14.97 -11.44 -35.25
CA MET A 387 15.34 -11.90 -33.89
C MET A 387 16.56 -11.16 -33.35
N ALA A 388 17.58 -10.92 -34.18
CA ALA A 388 18.75 -10.12 -33.81
C ALA A 388 18.37 -8.65 -33.47
N GLY A 389 17.40 -8.07 -34.20
CA GLY A 389 16.84 -6.76 -33.91
C GLY A 389 16.17 -6.69 -32.53
N LYS A 390 15.32 -7.68 -32.23
CA LYS A 390 14.63 -7.81 -30.93
C LYS A 390 15.59 -8.01 -29.77
N LEU A 391 16.62 -8.85 -29.94
CA LEU A 391 17.67 -9.03 -28.93
C LEU A 391 18.43 -7.74 -28.67
N ALA A 392 18.72 -6.94 -29.70
CA ALA A 392 19.38 -5.65 -29.55
C ALA A 392 18.52 -4.62 -28.78
N GLU A 393 17.20 -4.67 -28.91
CA GLU A 393 16.28 -3.83 -28.13
C GLU A 393 16.24 -4.23 -26.66
N VAL A 394 16.19 -5.53 -26.37
CA VAL A 394 16.28 -6.06 -24.99
C VAL A 394 17.61 -5.67 -24.36
N GLU A 395 18.72 -5.84 -25.08
CA GLU A 395 20.06 -5.44 -24.62
C GLU A 395 20.13 -3.95 -24.32
N ALA A 396 19.54 -3.11 -25.17
CA ALA A 396 19.50 -1.66 -24.97
C ALA A 396 18.69 -1.27 -23.72
N MET A 397 17.55 -1.94 -23.48
CA MET A 397 16.71 -1.72 -22.30
C MET A 397 17.43 -2.16 -21.02
N VAL A 398 18.09 -3.31 -21.02
CA VAL A 398 18.88 -3.78 -19.89
C VAL A 398 20.06 -2.83 -19.63
N ALA A 399 20.76 -2.39 -20.66
CA ALA A 399 21.85 -1.43 -20.54
C ALA A 399 21.37 -0.07 -19.98
N GLN A 400 20.20 0.41 -20.39
CA GLN A 400 19.59 1.61 -19.82
C GLN A 400 19.30 1.43 -18.34
N PHE A 401 18.71 0.28 -17.94
CA PHE A 401 18.41 -0.01 -16.56
C PHE A 401 19.68 -0.06 -15.71
N GLN A 402 20.71 -0.75 -16.18
CA GLN A 402 22.02 -0.81 -15.52
C GLN A 402 22.65 0.57 -15.37
N GLN A 403 22.60 1.40 -16.41
CA GLN A 403 23.13 2.76 -16.35
C GLN A 403 22.36 3.59 -15.31
N THR A 404 21.04 3.55 -15.31
CA THR A 404 20.23 4.26 -14.30
C THR A 404 20.56 3.83 -12.86
N SER A 405 20.77 2.53 -12.64
CA SER A 405 21.23 2.01 -11.34
C SER A 405 22.61 2.55 -10.95
N LEU A 406 23.53 2.65 -11.92
CA LEU A 406 24.85 3.23 -11.71
C LEU A 406 24.80 4.75 -11.49
N ASP A 407 23.92 5.46 -12.17
CA ASP A 407 23.73 6.90 -11.99
C ASP A 407 23.21 7.20 -10.58
N LEU A 408 22.27 6.41 -10.05
CA LEU A 408 21.87 6.49 -8.64
C LEU A 408 23.04 6.24 -7.68
N ARG A 409 23.87 5.21 -7.96
CA ARG A 409 24.97 4.83 -7.09
C ARG A 409 26.11 5.84 -7.04
N TYR A 410 26.38 6.49 -8.16
CA TYR A 410 27.52 7.38 -8.33
C TYR A 410 27.10 8.84 -8.54
N SER A 411 25.88 9.18 -8.17
CA SER A 411 25.37 10.54 -8.17
C SER A 411 26.26 11.45 -7.30
N MET A 412 26.44 12.69 -7.74
CA MET A 412 27.23 13.69 -7.03
C MET A 412 26.53 14.22 -5.78
N ILE A 413 25.26 13.85 -5.56
CA ILE A 413 24.46 14.17 -4.39
C ILE A 413 23.93 12.88 -3.74
N PRO A 414 23.62 12.89 -2.43
CA PRO A 414 23.04 11.73 -1.77
C PRO A 414 21.73 11.27 -2.41
N THR A 415 21.60 9.96 -2.60
CA THR A 415 20.37 9.31 -3.05
C THR A 415 19.80 8.45 -1.93
N VAL A 416 18.49 8.58 -1.65
CA VAL A 416 17.80 7.84 -0.59
C VAL A 416 16.55 7.16 -1.14
N ALA A 417 16.40 5.86 -0.91
CA ALA A 417 15.17 5.14 -1.20
C ALA A 417 14.28 5.09 0.05
N ALA A 418 13.08 5.66 -0.04
CA ALA A 418 12.07 5.59 1.02
C ALA A 418 11.03 4.52 0.65
N VAL A 419 11.16 3.34 1.25
CA VAL A 419 10.48 2.11 0.83
C VAL A 419 9.26 1.84 1.70
N ASP A 420 8.08 1.79 1.07
CA ASP A 420 6.84 1.33 1.71
C ASP A 420 6.20 0.22 0.87
N GLY A 421 5.83 -0.89 1.52
CA GLY A 421 5.22 -2.05 0.87
C GLY A 421 6.22 -2.84 0.01
N LEU A 422 5.88 -3.10 -1.27
CA LEU A 422 6.69 -3.95 -2.14
C LEU A 422 7.83 -3.17 -2.81
N ALA A 423 9.04 -3.72 -2.77
CA ALA A 423 10.19 -3.32 -3.58
C ALA A 423 10.78 -4.57 -4.25
N LEU A 424 10.26 -4.91 -5.43
CA LEU A 424 10.52 -6.18 -6.11
C LEU A 424 11.38 -5.99 -7.35
N GLY A 425 12.25 -6.97 -7.63
CA GLY A 425 13.07 -7.00 -8.84
C GLY A 425 13.81 -5.68 -9.06
N GLY A 426 13.57 -5.02 -10.19
CA GLY A 426 14.17 -3.72 -10.50
C GLY A 426 13.93 -2.63 -9.46
N GLY A 427 12.81 -2.67 -8.72
CA GLY A 427 12.58 -1.80 -7.56
C GLY A 427 13.56 -2.08 -6.43
N CYS A 428 13.82 -3.35 -6.13
CA CYS A 428 14.85 -3.77 -5.18
C CYS A 428 16.25 -3.35 -5.66
N GLU A 429 16.53 -3.45 -6.97
CA GLU A 429 17.82 -3.03 -7.53
C GLU A 429 18.08 -1.53 -7.32
N PHE A 430 17.06 -0.66 -7.47
CA PHE A 430 17.22 0.76 -7.16
C PHE A 430 17.45 1.01 -5.67
N VAL A 431 16.70 0.33 -4.79
CA VAL A 431 16.96 0.40 -3.34
C VAL A 431 18.41 0.04 -3.00
N MET A 432 18.93 -1.03 -3.61
CA MET A 432 20.32 -1.49 -3.38
C MET A 432 21.37 -0.49 -3.88
N HIS A 433 21.05 0.33 -4.89
CA HIS A 433 21.97 1.28 -5.50
C HIS A 433 21.91 2.69 -4.88
N CYS A 434 20.86 3.05 -4.15
CA CYS A 434 20.85 4.28 -3.36
C CYS A 434 21.89 4.24 -2.22
N ASP A 435 22.35 5.42 -1.77
CA ASP A 435 23.32 5.54 -0.66
C ASP A 435 22.73 5.03 0.65
N ARG A 436 21.44 5.29 0.87
CA ARG A 436 20.66 4.79 2.01
C ARG A 436 19.29 4.33 1.58
N ALA A 437 18.79 3.35 2.32
CA ALA A 437 17.38 3.01 2.31
C ALA A 437 16.76 3.31 3.68
N VAL A 438 15.57 3.85 3.66
CA VAL A 438 14.68 3.93 4.82
C VAL A 438 13.46 3.10 4.46
N ALA A 439 13.17 2.06 5.21
CA ALA A 439 12.10 1.13 4.89
C ALA A 439 11.11 1.01 6.06
N THR A 440 9.81 0.92 5.74
CA THR A 440 8.83 0.54 6.75
C THR A 440 9.06 -0.91 7.19
N MET A 441 8.78 -1.23 8.46
CA MET A 441 8.99 -2.57 9.02
C MET A 441 8.33 -3.65 8.16
N GLU A 442 7.13 -3.41 7.66
CA GLU A 442 6.32 -4.36 6.88
C GLU A 442 6.62 -4.35 5.38
N SER A 443 7.77 -3.82 4.97
CA SER A 443 8.18 -3.83 3.56
C SER A 443 8.62 -5.22 3.10
N TYR A 444 8.19 -5.57 1.90
CA TYR A 444 8.57 -6.81 1.20
C TYR A 444 9.60 -6.49 0.13
N ILE A 445 10.84 -6.92 0.33
CA ILE A 445 11.97 -6.53 -0.51
C ILE A 445 12.64 -7.78 -1.08
N GLY A 446 12.87 -7.82 -2.40
CA GLY A 446 13.56 -8.98 -2.99
C GLY A 446 13.83 -8.91 -4.48
N LEU A 447 14.88 -9.63 -4.88
CA LEU A 447 15.20 -9.94 -6.27
C LEU A 447 14.44 -11.20 -6.66
N VAL A 448 13.28 -11.01 -7.30
CA VAL A 448 12.31 -12.09 -7.57
C VAL A 448 12.28 -12.56 -9.03
N GLU A 449 13.24 -12.10 -9.83
CA GLU A 449 13.31 -12.34 -11.27
C GLU A 449 13.35 -13.82 -11.63
N ALA A 450 14.04 -14.66 -10.83
CA ALA A 450 14.11 -16.10 -11.06
C ALA A 450 12.72 -16.76 -11.00
N GLY A 451 11.78 -16.21 -10.22
CA GLY A 451 10.39 -16.69 -10.14
C GLY A 451 9.61 -16.51 -11.45
N VAL A 452 10.07 -15.67 -12.36
CA VAL A 452 9.49 -15.44 -13.70
C VAL A 452 10.44 -15.82 -14.84
N GLY A 453 11.50 -16.57 -14.54
CA GLY A 453 12.45 -17.09 -15.53
C GLY A 453 13.48 -16.07 -16.01
N LEU A 454 13.71 -14.98 -15.25
CA LEU A 454 14.68 -13.94 -15.54
C LEU A 454 15.81 -13.89 -14.49
N LEU A 455 16.79 -13.03 -14.74
CA LEU A 455 17.87 -12.73 -13.80
C LEU A 455 17.80 -11.25 -13.39
N PRO A 456 18.27 -10.89 -12.17
CA PRO A 456 18.42 -9.50 -11.76
C PRO A 456 19.48 -8.80 -12.61
N ALA A 457 19.02 -8.21 -13.71
CA ALA A 457 19.89 -7.67 -14.77
C ALA A 457 20.16 -6.17 -14.62
N GLY A 458 19.39 -5.46 -13.79
CA GLY A 458 19.57 -4.01 -13.55
C GLY A 458 20.74 -3.67 -12.59
N GLY A 459 21.49 -4.68 -12.13
CA GLY A 459 22.66 -4.52 -11.28
C GLY A 459 22.62 -5.26 -9.95
N GLY A 460 21.50 -5.92 -9.60
CA GLY A 460 21.33 -6.61 -8.31
C GLY A 460 22.38 -7.70 -8.07
N CYS A 461 22.64 -8.55 -9.05
CA CYS A 461 23.69 -9.58 -8.96
C CYS A 461 25.09 -8.97 -8.72
N LYS A 462 25.42 -7.89 -9.44
CA LYS A 462 26.68 -7.17 -9.29
C LYS A 462 26.80 -6.57 -7.88
N GLU A 463 25.71 -5.97 -7.40
CA GLU A 463 25.70 -5.34 -6.09
C GLU A 463 25.87 -6.35 -4.95
N LEU A 464 25.24 -7.53 -5.04
CA LEU A 464 25.45 -8.61 -4.07
C LEU A 464 26.88 -9.15 -4.10
N ALA A 465 27.49 -9.29 -5.29
CA ALA A 465 28.89 -9.68 -5.41
C ALA A 465 29.85 -8.63 -4.79
N LEU A 466 29.56 -7.35 -4.99
CA LEU A 466 30.31 -6.25 -4.40
C LEU A 466 30.21 -6.28 -2.86
N ARG A 467 28.98 -6.44 -2.32
CA ARG A 467 28.75 -6.56 -0.87
C ARG A 467 29.49 -7.76 -0.28
N ALA A 468 29.42 -8.93 -0.92
CA ALA A 468 30.15 -10.10 -0.47
C ALA A 468 31.66 -9.87 -0.43
N SER A 469 32.23 -9.22 -1.45
CA SER A 469 33.64 -8.86 -1.50
C SER A 469 34.04 -7.88 -0.39
N GLN A 470 33.21 -6.89 -0.10
CA GLN A 470 33.44 -5.88 0.93
C GLN A 470 33.34 -6.45 2.35
N GLU A 471 32.33 -7.29 2.60
CA GLU A 471 32.10 -7.92 3.90
C GLU A 471 33.16 -8.98 4.23
N ALA A 472 33.59 -9.74 3.23
CA ALA A 472 34.67 -10.69 3.41
C ALA A 472 36.03 -10.02 3.67
N LYS A 473 36.15 -8.73 3.34
CA LYS A 473 37.41 -7.98 3.39
C LYS A 473 38.50 -8.72 2.59
N GLU A 474 39.55 -9.22 3.27
CA GLU A 474 40.63 -10.04 2.69
C GLU A 474 40.35 -11.55 2.81
N GLY A 475 39.23 -11.93 3.41
CA GLY A 475 38.82 -13.32 3.59
C GLY A 475 38.13 -13.93 2.37
N ASP A 476 37.54 -15.11 2.56
CA ASP A 476 36.82 -15.84 1.52
C ASP A 476 35.38 -15.29 1.35
N PRO A 477 35.01 -14.68 0.20
CA PRO A 477 33.67 -14.21 -0.05
C PRO A 477 32.67 -15.34 -0.38
N PHE A 478 33.13 -16.58 -0.56
CA PHE A 478 32.27 -17.67 -1.07
C PHE A 478 31.09 -18.00 -0.17
N PRO A 479 31.17 -18.04 1.16
CA PRO A 479 29.98 -18.28 2.00
C PRO A 479 28.87 -17.26 1.78
N LEU A 480 29.21 -15.98 1.65
CA LEU A 480 28.25 -14.90 1.37
C LEU A 480 27.69 -15.02 -0.05
N LEU A 481 28.55 -15.22 -1.04
CA LEU A 481 28.15 -15.42 -2.44
C LEU A 481 27.21 -16.61 -2.61
N LYS A 482 27.47 -17.72 -1.92
CA LYS A 482 26.58 -18.89 -1.91
C LYS A 482 25.20 -18.55 -1.38
N ASN A 483 25.12 -17.84 -0.26
CA ASN A 483 23.85 -17.42 0.33
C ASN A 483 23.09 -16.45 -0.60
N TYR A 484 23.76 -15.48 -1.17
CA TYR A 484 23.16 -14.53 -2.11
C TYR A 484 22.70 -15.23 -3.39
N PHE A 485 23.52 -16.15 -3.93
CA PHE A 485 23.11 -16.98 -5.06
C PHE A 485 21.82 -17.76 -4.73
N GLN A 486 21.75 -18.40 -3.57
CA GLN A 486 20.57 -19.16 -3.16
C GLN A 486 19.32 -18.26 -3.03
N ASN A 487 19.46 -17.06 -2.43
CA ASN A 487 18.36 -16.10 -2.33
C ASN A 487 17.84 -15.67 -3.70
N VAL A 488 18.71 -15.38 -4.66
CA VAL A 488 18.34 -14.98 -6.03
C VAL A 488 17.74 -16.17 -6.78
N ALA A 489 18.37 -17.35 -6.74
CA ALA A 489 17.92 -18.53 -7.47
C ALA A 489 16.55 -19.05 -7.01
N THR A 490 16.20 -18.85 -5.74
CA THR A 490 14.91 -19.22 -5.18
C THR A 490 13.88 -18.08 -5.17
N ALA A 491 14.23 -16.94 -5.79
CA ALA A 491 13.41 -15.72 -5.75
C ALA A 491 12.97 -15.35 -4.32
N LYS A 492 13.89 -15.45 -3.36
CA LYS A 492 13.59 -15.26 -1.94
C LYS A 492 13.15 -13.82 -1.68
N LEU A 493 11.97 -13.67 -1.13
CA LEU A 493 11.37 -12.42 -0.73
C LEU A 493 11.52 -12.21 0.78
N ALA A 494 12.12 -11.11 1.20
CA ALA A 494 12.07 -10.67 2.59
C ALA A 494 10.65 -10.21 2.92
N LYS A 495 10.13 -10.63 4.07
CA LYS A 495 8.77 -10.32 4.55
C LYS A 495 8.73 -9.16 5.55
N SER A 496 9.89 -8.58 5.82
CA SER A 496 10.07 -7.37 6.63
C SER A 496 11.38 -6.69 6.25
N ALA A 497 11.51 -5.41 6.60
CA ALA A 497 12.74 -4.65 6.40
C ALA A 497 13.93 -5.24 7.20
N GLU A 498 13.70 -5.75 8.42
CA GLU A 498 14.75 -6.42 9.20
C GLU A 498 15.19 -7.71 8.52
N GLN A 499 14.27 -8.54 8.03
CA GLN A 499 14.65 -9.72 7.25
C GLN A 499 15.42 -9.36 5.97
N ALA A 500 15.08 -8.21 5.34
CA ALA A 500 15.84 -7.73 4.17
C ALA A 500 17.29 -7.38 4.50
N LYS A 501 17.59 -6.92 5.72
CA LYS A 501 18.96 -6.77 6.21
C LYS A 501 19.64 -8.11 6.40
N GLU A 502 18.98 -9.07 7.04
CA GLU A 502 19.52 -10.41 7.29
C GLU A 502 19.96 -11.13 6.00
N ILE A 503 19.16 -11.00 4.95
CA ILE A 503 19.41 -11.69 3.68
C ILE A 503 20.19 -10.86 2.66
N GLY A 504 20.58 -9.63 3.01
CA GLY A 504 21.53 -8.80 2.27
C GLY A 504 20.93 -7.87 1.21
N TYR A 505 19.60 -7.69 1.14
CA TYR A 505 18.97 -6.71 0.24
C TYR A 505 19.08 -5.28 0.80
N LEU A 506 18.94 -5.12 2.11
CA LEU A 506 19.27 -3.88 2.82
C LEU A 506 20.64 -4.02 3.52
N ARG A 507 21.29 -2.88 3.74
CA ARG A 507 22.54 -2.81 4.51
C ARG A 507 22.21 -2.67 6.00
N GLN A 508 23.12 -3.03 6.87
CA GLN A 508 22.95 -2.83 8.32
C GLN A 508 22.77 -1.35 8.68
N ALA A 509 23.37 -0.44 7.91
CA ALA A 509 23.26 1.00 8.09
C ALA A 509 21.94 1.60 7.59
N ASP A 510 21.10 0.84 6.87
CA ASP A 510 19.81 1.30 6.40
C ASP A 510 18.83 1.38 7.58
N THR A 511 17.89 2.32 7.52
CA THR A 511 16.99 2.61 8.64
C THR A 511 15.66 1.91 8.47
N VAL A 512 15.13 1.36 9.56
CA VAL A 512 13.78 0.78 9.61
C VAL A 512 12.89 1.67 10.44
N VAL A 513 11.69 1.98 9.94
CA VAL A 513 10.68 2.78 10.61
C VAL A 513 9.44 1.93 10.90
N MET A 514 8.87 2.09 12.10
CA MET A 514 7.67 1.37 12.52
C MET A 514 6.40 2.02 11.98
N ASN A 515 6.36 3.35 11.96
CA ASN A 515 5.22 4.10 11.48
C ASN A 515 5.45 4.57 10.03
N ARG A 516 4.67 4.02 9.08
CA ARG A 516 4.78 4.36 7.66
C ARG A 516 4.66 5.87 7.38
N PHE A 517 3.90 6.60 8.18
CA PHE A 517 3.72 8.04 7.98
C PHE A 517 4.95 8.87 8.36
N GLU A 518 5.89 8.30 9.12
CA GLU A 518 7.19 8.90 9.41
C GLU A 518 8.25 8.60 8.35
N LEU A 519 7.96 7.72 7.40
CA LEU A 519 8.94 7.24 6.41
C LEU A 519 9.63 8.39 5.68
N LEU A 520 8.86 9.31 5.09
CA LEU A 520 9.42 10.42 4.33
C LEU A 520 10.17 11.40 5.24
N TYR A 521 9.70 11.65 6.46
CA TYR A 521 10.40 12.49 7.43
C TYR A 521 11.79 11.92 7.74
N VAL A 522 11.87 10.62 8.04
CA VAL A 522 13.15 9.96 8.34
C VAL A 522 14.06 9.92 7.11
N ALA A 523 13.51 9.66 5.92
CA ALA A 523 14.27 9.68 4.67
C ALA A 523 14.88 11.07 4.40
N ARG A 524 14.11 12.14 4.62
CA ARG A 524 14.61 13.53 4.50
C ARG A 524 15.71 13.81 5.52
N ALA A 525 15.54 13.39 6.76
CA ALA A 525 16.57 13.56 7.79
C ALA A 525 17.87 12.83 7.43
N GLN A 526 17.79 11.61 6.87
CA GLN A 526 18.95 10.87 6.40
C GLN A 526 19.62 11.54 5.19
N ALA A 527 18.83 12.00 4.21
CA ALA A 527 19.33 12.70 3.04
C ALA A 527 20.04 14.01 3.43
N LEU A 528 19.44 14.78 4.32
CA LEU A 528 20.03 16.02 4.84
C LEU A 528 21.33 15.75 5.62
N ALA A 529 21.33 14.74 6.50
CA ALA A 529 22.52 14.37 7.26
C ALA A 529 23.69 13.97 6.36
N LEU A 530 23.44 13.23 5.28
CA LEU A 530 24.46 12.87 4.29
C LEU A 530 24.99 14.12 3.58
N ALA A 531 24.12 15.02 3.13
CA ALA A 531 24.50 16.25 2.45
C ALA A 531 25.34 17.16 3.36
N GLU A 532 24.91 17.37 4.62
CA GLU A 532 25.61 18.18 5.63
C GLU A 532 26.98 17.59 6.03
N ALA A 533 27.12 16.25 6.02
CA ALA A 533 28.38 15.59 6.34
C ALA A 533 29.46 15.73 5.23
N GLY A 534 29.23 16.51 4.18
CA GLY A 534 30.16 16.67 3.08
C GLY A 534 30.20 15.44 2.17
N TYR A 535 29.02 14.98 1.75
CA TYR A 535 28.86 13.81 0.89
C TYR A 535 29.80 13.81 -0.31
N ARG A 536 30.33 12.65 -0.60
CA ARG A 536 31.07 12.34 -1.83
C ARG A 536 30.60 11.00 -2.37
N PRO A 537 30.36 10.87 -3.69
CA PRO A 537 29.99 9.60 -4.26
C PRO A 537 31.05 8.54 -4.00
N PRO A 538 30.65 7.27 -3.84
CA PRO A 538 31.62 6.19 -3.66
C PRO A 538 32.50 6.06 -4.91
N LEU A 539 33.75 5.69 -4.71
CA LEU A 539 34.64 5.39 -5.84
C LEU A 539 34.12 4.15 -6.58
N LYS A 540 34.25 4.15 -7.90
CA LYS A 540 33.92 2.97 -8.72
C LYS A 540 34.75 1.78 -8.24
N ALA A 541 34.03 0.72 -7.83
CA ALA A 541 34.69 -0.49 -7.34
C ALA A 541 35.54 -1.13 -8.45
N ARG A 542 36.78 -1.46 -8.13
CA ARG A 542 37.73 -2.18 -8.98
C ARG A 542 38.19 -3.41 -8.21
N ASN A 543 38.61 -4.45 -8.92
CA ASN A 543 39.17 -5.67 -8.32
C ASN A 543 38.21 -6.33 -7.32
N ILE A 544 36.93 -6.50 -7.71
CA ILE A 544 35.94 -7.18 -6.87
C ILE A 544 36.34 -8.66 -6.75
N THR A 545 36.60 -9.11 -5.51
CA THR A 545 36.95 -10.50 -5.23
C THR A 545 35.73 -11.39 -5.31
N VAL A 546 35.78 -12.43 -6.13
CA VAL A 546 34.75 -13.45 -6.31
C VAL A 546 35.34 -14.85 -6.24
N ALA A 547 34.48 -15.86 -6.00
CA ALA A 547 34.91 -17.23 -5.74
C ALA A 547 35.54 -17.98 -6.97
N GLY A 548 35.51 -17.39 -8.16
CA GLY A 548 36.10 -17.95 -9.37
C GLY A 548 35.55 -19.34 -9.77
N SER A 549 36.39 -20.13 -10.46
CA SER A 549 35.98 -21.42 -11.00
C SER A 549 35.63 -22.46 -9.92
N THR A 550 36.33 -22.43 -8.77
CA THR A 550 36.08 -23.32 -7.64
C THR A 550 34.67 -23.07 -7.04
N GLY A 551 34.31 -21.81 -6.84
CA GLY A 551 32.98 -21.47 -6.36
C GLY A 551 31.88 -21.85 -7.34
N ILE A 552 32.10 -21.64 -8.66
CA ILE A 552 31.19 -22.08 -9.72
C ILE A 552 31.01 -23.61 -9.67
N ALA A 553 32.07 -24.38 -9.54
CA ALA A 553 31.99 -25.84 -9.45
C ALA A 553 31.17 -26.30 -8.24
N THR A 554 31.38 -25.67 -7.08
CA THR A 554 30.63 -25.97 -5.85
C THR A 554 29.13 -25.64 -6.01
N ILE A 555 28.78 -24.48 -6.60
CA ILE A 555 27.41 -24.10 -6.84
C ILE A 555 26.74 -25.07 -7.84
N LYS A 556 27.44 -25.47 -8.90
CA LYS A 556 26.95 -26.48 -9.85
C LYS A 556 26.66 -27.82 -9.16
N GLY A 557 27.53 -28.27 -8.26
CA GLY A 557 27.29 -29.49 -7.46
C GLY A 557 26.06 -29.37 -6.56
N LEU A 558 25.84 -28.22 -5.95
CA LEU A 558 24.60 -27.96 -5.17
C LEU A 558 23.34 -28.02 -6.03
N LEU A 559 23.36 -27.46 -7.24
CA LEU A 559 22.23 -27.51 -8.17
C LEU A 559 21.89 -28.93 -8.62
N VAL A 560 22.91 -29.78 -8.86
CA VAL A 560 22.69 -31.20 -9.18
C VAL A 560 21.99 -31.90 -8.02
N ASN A 561 22.45 -31.71 -6.79
CA ASN A 561 21.83 -32.30 -5.60
C ASN A 561 20.38 -31.82 -5.40
N MET A 562 20.08 -30.56 -5.66
CA MET A 562 18.71 -30.02 -5.60
C MET A 562 17.79 -30.62 -6.68
N ARG A 563 18.35 -30.95 -7.85
CA ARG A 563 17.62 -31.55 -8.96
C ARG A 563 17.33 -33.05 -8.78
N GLU A 564 18.29 -33.76 -8.17
CA GLU A 564 18.20 -35.21 -7.96
C GLU A 564 17.53 -35.57 -6.62
N GLY A 565 17.47 -34.65 -5.68
CA GLY A 565 16.89 -34.84 -4.35
C GLY A 565 15.39 -34.55 -4.25
N ASN A 566 14.72 -34.22 -5.36
CA ASN A 566 13.28 -34.12 -5.53
C ASN A 566 12.80 -35.28 -6.39
#